data_04a8a5c1f37bae0f9285003ad7c5860c
#
_entry.id   04a8a5c1f37bae0f9285003ad7c5860c
#
_cell.length_a   1.000
_cell.length_b   1.000
_cell.length_c   1.000
_cell.angle_alpha   90.00
_cell.angle_beta   90.00
_cell.angle_gamma   90.00
#
_symmetry.space_group_name_H-M   'P 1'
#
loop_
_entity.id
_entity.type
_entity.pdbx_description
1 polymer ?
#
loop_
_entity_poly.entity_id
_entity_poly.type
_entity_poly.pdbx_seq_one_letter_code
_entity_poly.pdbx_strand_id
1 'polypeptide(L)'
;MATLHRKLLGLLPRVGVQVLDLGSGAAVVYRRGVRRRVALGKGADLVLRGRTAAWKQVPLGGTGARLLLDEKETAADERTFQLSAASYLCGQHVTALLDRYEVNCVLDVGANSGQYGRQLRRLGYTGRIVSFEPTAEAFAKLRQAAEGDPDWQVHQIGLGREDTTQSIHVGWNTMNSLLPPSDYGKGRYKRFAKTRTEEIEVRRLDGMLDTVLAGIDAPRPYLKMDTQGYDLEVFAGAGERAAEFVGMQSEVATLRLYEGSPRMGEAIAVYEERGFEITGMYPVSREEATGRVVEFDCVMVRATAVPART
;
A
#
# COMPACT_ATOMS: atom_id res chain seq x y z
N MET A 1 4.29 3.18 45.21
CA MET A 1 4.68 3.62 43.81
C MET A 1 3.49 4.01 42.93
N ALA A 2 2.38 3.31 42.92
CA ALA A 2 1.20 3.64 42.07
C ALA A 2 0.57 5.02 42.35
N THR A 3 0.60 5.53 43.56
CA THR A 3 -0.01 6.82 43.93
C THR A 3 0.83 8.02 43.48
N LEU A 4 2.14 7.90 43.40
CA LEU A 4 3.03 8.96 42.91
C LEU A 4 2.93 9.09 41.37
N HIS A 5 2.79 7.97 40.70
CA HIS A 5 2.60 7.91 39.21
C HIS A 5 1.30 8.62 38.79
N ARG A 6 0.17 8.35 39.48
CA ARG A 6 -1.11 9.04 39.23
C ARG A 6 -1.05 10.55 39.48
N LYS A 7 -0.32 11.01 40.51
CA LYS A 7 -0.13 12.45 40.80
C LYS A 7 0.70 13.18 39.75
N LEU A 8 1.77 12.55 39.24
CA LEU A 8 2.59 13.09 38.16
C LEU A 8 1.81 13.18 36.85
N LEU A 9 1.06 12.16 36.47
CA LEU A 9 0.21 12.15 35.28
C LEU A 9 -0.90 13.23 35.35
N GLY A 10 -1.41 13.57 36.54
CA GLY A 10 -2.39 14.64 36.74
C GLY A 10 -1.86 16.07 36.56
N LEU A 11 -0.52 16.28 36.54
CA LEU A 11 0.10 17.59 36.30
C LEU A 11 0.38 17.87 34.82
N LEU A 12 0.47 16.86 33.98
CA LEU A 12 0.82 16.96 32.57
C LEU A 12 -0.20 17.76 31.72
N PRO A 13 -1.52 17.71 31.97
CA PRO A 13 -2.49 18.53 31.22
C PRO A 13 -2.27 20.03 31.35
N ARG A 14 -1.65 20.51 32.47
CA ARG A 14 -1.37 21.93 32.72
C ARG A 14 -0.28 22.49 31.84
N VAL A 15 0.56 21.66 31.23
CA VAL A 15 1.64 22.06 30.31
C VAL A 15 1.35 21.72 28.85
N GLY A 16 0.07 21.56 28.50
CA GLY A 16 -0.34 21.25 27.11
C GLY A 16 -0.03 19.82 26.67
N VAL A 17 0.23 18.93 27.61
CA VAL A 17 0.45 17.50 27.40
C VAL A 17 -0.80 16.73 27.78
N GLN A 18 -1.21 15.78 26.95
CA GLN A 18 -2.32 14.87 27.25
C GLN A 18 -1.80 13.49 27.59
N VAL A 19 -2.51 12.81 28.48
CA VAL A 19 -2.21 11.45 28.92
C VAL A 19 -3.42 10.56 28.62
N LEU A 20 -3.19 9.49 27.88
CA LEU A 20 -4.16 8.45 27.62
C LEU A 20 -3.76 7.23 28.44
N ASP A 21 -4.58 6.86 29.41
CA ASP A 21 -4.38 5.64 30.21
C ASP A 21 -4.89 4.43 29.39
N LEU A 22 -4.00 3.52 29.08
CA LEU A 22 -4.31 2.29 28.33
C LEU A 22 -4.70 1.12 29.24
N GLY A 23 -4.69 1.32 30.55
CA GLY A 23 -4.86 0.25 31.53
C GLY A 23 -3.56 -0.54 31.77
N SER A 24 -3.58 -1.47 32.74
CA SER A 24 -2.42 -2.34 33.05
C SER A 24 -1.11 -1.60 33.31
N GLY A 25 -1.17 -0.32 33.75
CA GLY A 25 0.00 0.50 34.04
C GLY A 25 0.68 1.15 32.83
N ALA A 26 0.10 1.04 31.63
CA ALA A 26 0.55 1.69 30.43
C ALA A 26 -0.20 3.00 30.18
N ALA A 27 0.49 4.04 29.74
CA ALA A 27 -0.12 5.30 29.34
C ALA A 27 0.64 5.92 28.16
N VAL A 28 -0.09 6.59 27.25
CA VAL A 28 0.52 7.38 26.18
C VAL A 28 0.49 8.85 26.54
N VAL A 29 1.63 9.50 26.40
CA VAL A 29 1.82 10.93 26.67
C VAL A 29 2.10 11.64 25.37
N TYR A 30 1.29 12.67 24.99
CA TYR A 30 1.46 13.40 23.74
C TYR A 30 1.14 14.89 23.90
N ARG A 31 1.73 15.72 23.02
CA ARG A 31 1.47 17.18 23.00
C ARG A 31 0.26 17.49 22.10
N ARG A 32 -0.58 18.42 22.53
CA ARG A 32 -1.68 18.97 21.70
C ARG A 32 -1.16 19.52 20.38
N GLY A 33 -1.86 19.21 19.30
CA GLY A 33 -1.64 19.83 17.98
C GLY A 33 -0.74 19.07 17.02
N VAL A 34 -0.29 17.88 17.36
CA VAL A 34 0.55 17.07 16.46
C VAL A 34 -0.26 15.87 15.93
N ARG A 35 -0.51 15.85 14.61
CA ARG A 35 -0.98 14.63 13.93
C ARG A 35 0.21 13.67 13.85
N ARG A 36 0.20 12.59 14.60
CA ARG A 36 1.25 11.57 14.53
C ARG A 36 0.68 10.17 14.70
N ARG A 37 1.22 9.25 13.88
CA ARG A 37 1.19 7.82 14.14
C ARG A 37 2.32 7.52 15.12
N VAL A 38 2.01 6.86 16.22
CA VAL A 38 2.99 6.44 17.21
C VAL A 38 3.00 4.91 17.23
N ALA A 39 4.11 4.29 16.86
CA ALA A 39 4.29 2.86 17.04
C ALA A 39 4.45 2.56 18.54
N LEU A 40 3.60 1.71 19.09
CA LEU A 40 3.62 1.31 20.50
C LEU A 40 4.38 0.00 20.75
N GLY A 41 4.95 -0.60 19.70
CA GLY A 41 5.68 -1.86 19.74
C GLY A 41 5.29 -2.84 18.64
N LYS A 42 5.79 -4.07 18.66
CA LYS A 42 5.39 -5.10 17.69
C LYS A 42 3.88 -5.34 17.79
N GLY A 43 3.14 -5.02 16.73
CA GLY A 43 1.70 -5.31 16.60
C GLY A 43 0.77 -4.29 17.24
N ALA A 44 1.25 -3.12 17.70
CA ALA A 44 0.38 -2.07 18.23
C ALA A 44 0.76 -0.70 17.66
N ASP A 45 -0.19 -0.05 17.00
CA ASP A 45 -0.09 1.33 16.53
C ASP A 45 -1.15 2.20 17.20
N LEU A 46 -0.77 3.39 17.63
CA LEU A 46 -1.68 4.44 18.05
C LEU A 46 -1.91 5.39 16.87
N VAL A 47 -3.13 5.44 16.37
CA VAL A 47 -3.55 6.41 15.36
C VAL A 47 -4.17 7.60 16.07
N LEU A 48 -3.43 8.72 16.12
CA LEU A 48 -3.91 9.97 16.69
C LEU A 48 -4.55 10.84 15.61
N ARG A 49 -5.83 11.17 15.78
CA ARG A 49 -6.60 12.02 14.87
C ARG A 49 -7.24 13.16 15.66
N GLY A 50 -6.94 14.41 15.27
CA GLY A 50 -7.58 15.61 15.83
C GLY A 50 -6.99 16.21 17.11
N ARG A 51 -7.61 17.32 17.54
CA ARG A 51 -7.14 18.20 18.61
C ARG A 51 -7.86 18.03 19.96
N THR A 52 -8.84 17.16 20.07
CA THR A 52 -9.77 17.10 21.23
C THR A 52 -9.61 15.83 22.06
N ALA A 53 -10.00 15.91 23.30
CA ALA A 53 -9.73 14.93 24.35
C ALA A 53 -10.77 13.78 24.47
N ALA A 54 -11.72 13.68 23.55
CA ALA A 54 -12.74 12.63 23.59
C ALA A 54 -12.28 11.40 22.78
N TRP A 55 -11.58 10.50 23.45
CA TRP A 55 -11.10 9.25 22.86
C TRP A 55 -12.02 8.11 23.24
N LYS A 56 -12.48 7.37 22.22
CA LYS A 56 -13.22 6.13 22.38
C LYS A 56 -12.31 4.94 22.12
N GLN A 57 -12.33 3.96 23.00
CA GLN A 57 -11.68 2.67 22.78
C GLN A 57 -12.67 1.70 22.15
N VAL A 58 -12.32 1.14 21.02
CA VAL A 58 -13.12 0.11 20.35
C VAL A 58 -12.30 -1.18 20.35
N PRO A 59 -12.77 -2.24 21.05
CA PRO A 59 -12.10 -3.53 20.99
C PRO A 59 -12.23 -4.14 19.58
N LEU A 60 -11.15 -4.69 19.07
CA LEU A 60 -11.13 -5.42 17.80
C LEU A 60 -11.32 -6.92 18.06
N GLY A 61 -12.56 -7.33 18.24
CA GLY A 61 -12.92 -8.73 18.49
C GLY A 61 -12.23 -9.31 19.73
N GLY A 62 -11.94 -10.61 19.70
CA GLY A 62 -11.28 -11.33 20.80
C GLY A 62 -9.75 -11.26 20.79
N THR A 63 -9.14 -10.43 19.94
CA THR A 63 -7.69 -10.39 19.74
C THR A 63 -6.90 -9.66 20.83
N GLY A 64 -7.59 -8.95 21.73
CA GLY A 64 -6.96 -8.02 22.69
C GLY A 64 -6.52 -6.68 22.10
N ALA A 65 -6.57 -6.52 20.78
CA ALA A 65 -6.28 -5.25 20.11
C ALA A 65 -7.41 -4.24 20.32
N ARG A 66 -7.07 -2.96 20.37
CA ARG A 66 -8.03 -1.86 20.55
C ARG A 66 -7.72 -0.72 19.60
N LEU A 67 -8.76 -0.16 18.99
CA LEU A 67 -8.70 1.12 18.27
C LEU A 67 -8.95 2.27 19.23
N LEU A 68 -8.17 3.31 19.12
CA LEU A 68 -8.36 4.56 19.84
C LEU A 68 -8.83 5.62 18.86
N LEU A 69 -10.06 6.06 19.02
CA LEU A 69 -10.72 7.00 18.10
C LEU A 69 -11.05 8.30 18.82
N ASP A 70 -10.83 9.44 18.14
CA ASP A 70 -11.48 10.69 18.50
C ASP A 70 -12.89 10.69 17.91
N GLU A 71 -13.93 10.60 18.74
CA GLU A 71 -15.31 10.49 18.28
C GLU A 71 -15.76 11.68 17.42
N LYS A 72 -15.28 12.88 17.70
CA LYS A 72 -15.68 14.08 16.95
C LYS A 72 -15.08 14.10 15.57
N GLU A 73 -13.80 13.79 15.46
CA GLU A 73 -13.10 13.77 14.18
C GLU A 73 -13.50 12.56 13.32
N THR A 74 -13.75 11.40 13.95
CA THR A 74 -14.18 10.19 13.26
C THR A 74 -15.56 10.35 12.62
N ALA A 75 -16.50 10.96 13.33
CA ALA A 75 -17.83 11.23 12.80
C ALA A 75 -17.81 12.27 11.66
N ALA A 76 -16.89 13.27 11.73
CA ALA A 76 -16.80 14.30 10.71
C ALA A 76 -16.14 13.81 9.40
N ASP A 77 -15.30 12.76 9.46
CA ASP A 77 -14.54 12.27 8.31
C ASP A 77 -14.39 10.73 8.33
N GLU A 78 -15.53 10.06 8.46
CA GLU A 78 -15.57 8.60 8.53
C GLU A 78 -14.97 7.93 7.29
N ARG A 79 -15.17 8.52 6.10
CA ARG A 79 -14.59 8.00 4.86
C ARG A 79 -13.07 7.94 4.90
N THR A 80 -12.41 9.04 5.27
CA THR A 80 -10.94 9.09 5.39
C THR A 80 -10.45 8.12 6.46
N PHE A 81 -11.18 8.00 7.57
CA PHE A 81 -10.87 7.02 8.60
C PHE A 81 -10.95 5.59 8.07
N GLN A 82 -12.04 5.23 7.38
CA GLN A 82 -12.23 3.89 6.80
C GLN A 82 -11.13 3.54 5.80
N LEU A 83 -10.77 4.46 4.87
CA LEU A 83 -9.71 4.23 3.89
C LEU A 83 -8.34 4.11 4.57
N SER A 84 -8.06 4.92 5.58
CA SER A 84 -6.80 4.82 6.35
C SER A 84 -6.70 3.51 7.14
N ALA A 85 -7.82 3.05 7.70
CA ALA A 85 -7.89 1.75 8.38
C ALA A 85 -7.73 0.59 7.39
N ALA A 86 -8.36 0.66 6.22
CA ALA A 86 -8.21 -0.34 5.16
C ALA A 86 -6.76 -0.44 4.69
N SER A 87 -6.09 0.68 4.42
CA SER A 87 -4.67 0.71 4.05
C SER A 87 -3.77 0.12 5.15
N TYR A 88 -4.06 0.40 6.42
CA TYR A 88 -3.34 -0.22 7.54
C TYR A 88 -3.52 -1.73 7.57
N LEU A 89 -4.77 -2.20 7.48
CA LEU A 89 -5.10 -3.63 7.51
C LEU A 89 -4.51 -4.36 6.29
N CYS A 90 -4.55 -3.76 5.11
CA CYS A 90 -3.89 -4.28 3.91
C CYS A 90 -2.39 -4.49 4.15
N GLY A 91 -1.69 -3.48 4.66
CA GLY A 91 -0.26 -3.59 4.95
C GLY A 91 0.07 -4.68 5.98
N GLN A 92 -0.73 -4.83 7.04
CA GLN A 92 -0.57 -5.91 8.03
C GLN A 92 -0.82 -7.28 7.40
N HIS A 93 -1.87 -7.42 6.60
CA HIS A 93 -2.20 -8.68 5.90
C HIS A 93 -1.08 -9.08 4.93
N VAL A 94 -0.63 -8.16 4.07
CA VAL A 94 0.47 -8.43 3.14
C VAL A 94 1.72 -8.87 3.90
N THR A 95 2.12 -8.14 4.95
CA THR A 95 3.31 -8.49 5.73
C THR A 95 3.19 -9.88 6.36
N ALA A 96 2.01 -10.24 6.86
CA ALA A 96 1.75 -11.58 7.39
C ALA A 96 1.85 -12.67 6.31
N LEU A 97 1.41 -12.38 5.07
CA LEU A 97 1.59 -13.30 3.95
C LEU A 97 3.06 -13.42 3.55
N LEU A 98 3.79 -12.30 3.46
CA LEU A 98 5.23 -12.32 3.14
C LEU A 98 6.01 -13.20 4.13
N ASP A 99 5.71 -13.11 5.43
CA ASP A 99 6.33 -13.96 6.46
C ASP A 99 5.89 -15.43 6.33
N ARG A 100 4.59 -15.67 6.20
CA ARG A 100 4.03 -17.04 6.12
C ARG A 100 4.55 -17.84 4.95
N TYR A 101 4.71 -17.18 3.80
CA TYR A 101 5.19 -17.80 2.56
C TYR A 101 6.70 -17.64 2.36
N GLU A 102 7.44 -17.12 3.35
CA GLU A 102 8.88 -16.86 3.27
C GLU A 102 9.27 -16.11 1.99
N VAL A 103 8.50 -15.08 1.65
CA VAL A 103 8.80 -14.23 0.50
C VAL A 103 10.13 -13.53 0.73
N ASN A 104 11.07 -13.74 -0.17
CA ASN A 104 12.42 -13.17 -0.08
C ASN A 104 12.71 -12.09 -1.14
N CYS A 105 11.77 -11.85 -2.05
CA CYS A 105 11.83 -10.75 -3.01
C CYS A 105 10.43 -10.18 -3.27
N VAL A 106 10.27 -8.88 -3.16
CA VAL A 106 9.05 -8.16 -3.56
C VAL A 106 9.35 -7.29 -4.77
N LEU A 107 8.62 -7.52 -5.86
CA LEU A 107 8.63 -6.66 -7.04
C LEU A 107 7.52 -5.63 -6.89
N ASP A 108 7.87 -4.35 -6.82
CA ASP A 108 6.96 -3.20 -6.63
C ASP A 108 6.88 -2.43 -7.94
N VAL A 109 5.86 -2.69 -8.74
CA VAL A 109 5.62 -2.09 -10.07
C VAL A 109 4.67 -0.91 -9.92
N GLY A 110 5.09 0.26 -10.46
CA GLY A 110 4.45 1.54 -10.19
C GLY A 110 4.83 2.09 -8.82
N ALA A 111 6.13 2.04 -8.51
CA ALA A 111 6.62 2.34 -7.16
C ALA A 111 6.51 3.83 -6.78
N ASN A 112 6.25 4.72 -7.75
CA ASN A 112 6.18 6.15 -7.55
C ASN A 112 7.38 6.67 -6.73
N SER A 113 7.17 7.34 -5.61
CA SER A 113 8.26 7.85 -4.74
C SER A 113 8.69 6.85 -3.64
N GLY A 114 8.42 5.55 -3.82
CA GLY A 114 8.84 4.48 -2.90
C GLY A 114 7.97 4.34 -1.64
N GLN A 115 6.70 4.73 -1.70
CA GLN A 115 5.82 4.66 -0.53
C GLN A 115 5.63 3.23 -0.05
N TYR A 116 5.42 2.29 -0.98
CA TYR A 116 5.19 0.88 -0.67
C TYR A 116 6.44 0.22 -0.08
N GLY A 117 7.61 0.39 -0.70
CA GLY A 117 8.87 -0.14 -0.16
C GLY A 117 9.18 0.38 1.25
N ARG A 118 9.00 1.71 1.49
CA ARG A 118 9.12 2.27 2.84
C ARG A 118 8.11 1.70 3.83
N GLN A 119 6.90 1.37 3.38
CA GLN A 119 5.90 0.73 4.23
C GLN A 119 6.32 -0.68 4.60
N LEU A 120 6.79 -1.48 3.66
CA LEU A 120 7.30 -2.83 3.91
C LEU A 120 8.45 -2.82 4.94
N ARG A 121 9.43 -1.91 4.78
CA ARG A 121 10.54 -1.77 5.74
C ARG A 121 10.05 -1.38 7.15
N ARG A 122 9.09 -0.46 7.24
CA ARG A 122 8.49 -0.09 8.53
C ARG A 122 7.71 -1.23 9.19
N LEU A 123 7.16 -2.14 8.39
CA LEU A 123 6.43 -3.32 8.87
C LEU A 123 7.36 -4.50 9.16
N GLY A 124 8.66 -4.34 8.92
CA GLY A 124 9.69 -5.32 9.30
C GLY A 124 10.08 -6.30 8.19
N TYR A 125 9.66 -6.08 6.94
CA TYR A 125 10.13 -6.88 5.82
C TYR A 125 11.62 -6.61 5.56
N THR A 126 12.44 -7.67 5.51
CA THR A 126 13.91 -7.60 5.36
C THR A 126 14.40 -8.19 4.04
N GLY A 127 13.55 -8.85 3.25
CA GLY A 127 13.92 -9.41 1.96
C GLY A 127 14.19 -8.32 0.90
N ARG A 128 14.62 -8.75 -0.27
CA ARG A 128 14.89 -7.85 -1.39
C ARG A 128 13.61 -7.13 -1.84
N ILE A 129 13.71 -5.82 -2.11
CA ILE A 129 12.70 -5.03 -2.80
C ILE A 129 13.28 -4.61 -4.16
N VAL A 130 12.50 -4.79 -5.22
CA VAL A 130 12.83 -4.33 -6.57
C VAL A 130 11.70 -3.44 -7.05
N SER A 131 11.95 -2.14 -7.12
CA SER A 131 10.95 -1.14 -7.49
C SER A 131 11.15 -0.65 -8.91
N PHE A 132 10.05 -0.57 -9.67
CA PHE A 132 10.00 -0.07 -11.05
C PHE A 132 9.14 1.19 -11.10
N GLU A 133 9.71 2.29 -11.57
CA GLU A 133 9.03 3.58 -11.75
C GLU A 133 9.58 4.26 -13.01
N PRO A 134 8.77 4.46 -14.07
CA PRO A 134 9.27 4.98 -15.33
C PRO A 134 9.51 6.49 -15.32
N THR A 135 8.71 7.28 -14.58
CA THR A 135 8.74 8.74 -14.69
C THR A 135 9.94 9.36 -13.97
N ALA A 136 10.61 10.31 -14.62
CA ALA A 136 11.87 10.87 -14.11
C ALA A 136 11.72 11.54 -12.74
N GLU A 137 10.63 12.30 -12.50
CA GLU A 137 10.40 13.01 -11.25
C GLU A 137 10.15 12.05 -10.09
N ALA A 138 9.29 11.04 -10.27
CA ALA A 138 8.98 10.07 -9.23
C ALA A 138 10.17 9.15 -8.97
N PHE A 139 10.87 8.70 -10.03
CA PHE A 139 12.08 7.88 -9.91
C PHE A 139 13.19 8.57 -9.11
N ALA A 140 13.41 9.88 -9.29
CA ALA A 140 14.40 10.60 -8.49
C ALA A 140 14.09 10.52 -6.97
N LYS A 141 12.80 10.60 -6.61
CA LYS A 141 12.34 10.46 -5.21
C LYS A 141 12.44 9.01 -4.73
N LEU A 142 12.13 8.04 -5.60
CA LEU A 142 12.27 6.61 -5.32
C LEU A 142 13.73 6.25 -5.03
N ARG A 143 14.67 6.71 -5.87
CA ARG A 143 16.10 6.50 -5.68
C ARG A 143 16.57 7.06 -4.32
N GLN A 144 16.11 8.25 -3.95
CA GLN A 144 16.40 8.82 -2.64
C GLN A 144 15.80 7.99 -1.49
N ALA A 145 14.60 7.42 -1.71
CA ALA A 145 13.94 6.58 -0.70
C ALA A 145 14.67 5.26 -0.45
N ALA A 146 15.31 4.71 -1.46
CA ALA A 146 16.10 3.47 -1.41
C ALA A 146 17.55 3.70 -0.97
N GLU A 147 17.99 4.96 -0.88
CA GLU A 147 19.37 5.30 -0.50
C GLU A 147 19.73 4.72 0.87
N GLY A 148 20.85 4.00 0.93
CA GLY A 148 21.33 3.36 2.17
C GLY A 148 20.72 1.99 2.48
N ASP A 149 19.80 1.49 1.66
CA ASP A 149 19.24 0.14 1.77
C ASP A 149 19.81 -0.77 0.66
N PRO A 150 20.80 -1.65 0.97
CA PRO A 150 21.46 -2.49 -0.02
C PRO A 150 20.53 -3.55 -0.64
N ASP A 151 19.43 -3.87 0.04
CA ASP A 151 18.43 -4.83 -0.42
C ASP A 151 17.23 -4.16 -1.12
N TRP A 152 17.35 -2.88 -1.50
CA TRP A 152 16.34 -2.16 -2.27
C TRP A 152 16.90 -1.66 -3.60
N GLN A 153 16.59 -2.40 -4.68
CA GLN A 153 16.95 -2.05 -6.05
C GLN A 153 15.86 -1.20 -6.71
N VAL A 154 16.24 -0.26 -7.57
CA VAL A 154 15.32 0.63 -8.27
C VAL A 154 15.65 0.71 -9.74
N HIS A 155 14.65 0.65 -10.61
CA HIS A 155 14.77 0.68 -12.07
C HIS A 155 13.87 1.76 -12.67
N GLN A 156 14.46 2.62 -13.52
CA GLN A 156 13.71 3.68 -14.22
C GLN A 156 13.11 3.14 -15.52
N ILE A 157 12.20 2.21 -15.43
CA ILE A 157 11.46 1.62 -16.54
C ILE A 157 10.01 1.37 -16.15
N GLY A 158 9.11 1.37 -17.14
CA GLY A 158 7.79 0.78 -17.04
C GLY A 158 7.83 -0.72 -17.31
N LEU A 159 6.83 -1.43 -16.83
CA LEU A 159 6.63 -2.84 -17.18
C LEU A 159 5.32 -2.98 -17.95
N GLY A 160 5.29 -3.90 -18.92
CA GLY A 160 4.13 -4.15 -19.76
C GLY A 160 4.25 -5.45 -20.56
N ARG A 161 3.31 -5.64 -21.48
CA ARG A 161 3.20 -6.85 -22.31
C ARG A 161 4.36 -7.03 -23.29
N GLU A 162 4.98 -5.94 -23.72
CA GLU A 162 6.00 -5.92 -24.78
C GLU A 162 7.13 -4.97 -24.42
N ASP A 163 8.33 -5.26 -24.92
CA ASP A 163 9.46 -4.35 -24.86
C ASP A 163 9.25 -3.23 -25.90
N THR A 164 9.11 -2.00 -25.43
CA THR A 164 8.77 -0.88 -26.30
C THR A 164 9.11 0.47 -25.64
N THR A 165 8.95 1.54 -26.40
CA THR A 165 8.90 2.92 -25.89
C THR A 165 7.46 3.41 -25.99
N GLN A 166 6.93 3.97 -24.90
CA GLN A 166 5.56 4.48 -24.85
C GLN A 166 5.51 5.86 -24.20
N SER A 167 4.46 6.60 -24.52
CA SER A 167 4.18 7.90 -23.95
C SER A 167 3.29 7.73 -22.71
N ILE A 168 3.78 8.07 -21.53
CA ILE A 168 3.01 8.06 -20.28
C ILE A 168 2.43 9.45 -19.97
N HIS A 169 1.19 9.49 -19.51
CA HIS A 169 0.57 10.71 -19.05
C HIS A 169 1.06 11.07 -17.63
N VAL A 170 1.58 12.29 -17.48
CA VAL A 170 2.20 12.77 -16.24
C VAL A 170 1.58 14.10 -15.76
N GLY A 171 1.93 14.50 -14.53
CA GLY A 171 1.42 15.70 -13.88
C GLY A 171 0.26 15.43 -12.94
N TRP A 172 -0.03 14.17 -12.68
CA TRP A 172 -1.14 13.71 -11.82
C TRP A 172 -0.66 13.12 -10.49
N ASN A 173 0.61 13.30 -10.14
CA ASN A 173 1.27 12.74 -8.96
C ASN A 173 1.26 11.20 -8.97
N THR A 174 0.56 10.60 -8.00
CA THR A 174 0.43 9.14 -7.87
C THR A 174 -0.51 8.50 -8.91
N MET A 175 -1.12 9.29 -9.80
CA MET A 175 -2.12 8.83 -10.76
C MET A 175 -1.61 8.89 -12.22
N ASN A 176 -0.28 9.01 -12.42
CA ASN A 176 0.31 8.92 -13.76
C ASN A 176 0.02 7.55 -14.37
N SER A 177 -0.34 7.50 -15.66
CA SER A 177 -0.75 6.27 -16.33
C SER A 177 -0.34 6.25 -17.79
N LEU A 178 -0.11 5.05 -18.31
CA LEU A 178 0.02 4.81 -19.76
C LEU A 178 -1.32 4.94 -20.49
N LEU A 179 -2.43 4.85 -19.75
CA LEU A 179 -3.77 4.98 -20.30
C LEU A 179 -4.29 6.42 -20.17
N PRO A 180 -5.03 6.93 -21.16
CA PRO A 180 -5.67 8.24 -21.06
C PRO A 180 -6.80 8.20 -20.02
N PRO A 181 -7.12 9.33 -19.35
CA PRO A 181 -8.18 9.35 -18.37
C PRO A 181 -9.55 9.22 -19.03
N SER A 182 -10.42 8.40 -18.44
CA SER A 182 -11.81 8.25 -18.86
C SER A 182 -12.63 9.52 -18.58
N ASP A 183 -13.84 9.61 -19.13
CA ASP A 183 -14.76 10.72 -18.83
C ASP A 183 -15.13 10.75 -17.34
N TYR A 184 -15.31 9.57 -16.72
CA TYR A 184 -15.49 9.47 -15.28
C TYR A 184 -14.28 10.00 -14.49
N GLY A 185 -13.07 9.60 -14.90
CA GLY A 185 -11.82 10.07 -14.30
C GLY A 185 -11.66 11.59 -14.40
N LYS A 186 -11.89 12.17 -15.59
CA LYS A 186 -11.88 13.63 -15.84
C LYS A 186 -12.91 14.37 -14.98
N GLY A 187 -14.12 13.83 -14.84
CA GLY A 187 -15.17 14.39 -14.00
C GLY A 187 -14.80 14.38 -12.50
N ARG A 188 -14.12 13.31 -12.06
CA ARG A 188 -13.74 13.14 -10.66
C ARG A 188 -12.49 13.94 -10.26
N TYR A 189 -11.47 13.99 -11.11
CA TYR A 189 -10.17 14.59 -10.81
C TYR A 189 -9.82 15.73 -11.75
N LYS A 190 -9.98 16.97 -11.28
CA LYS A 190 -9.61 18.18 -12.07
C LYS A 190 -8.18 18.17 -12.59
N ARG A 191 -7.27 17.45 -11.93
CA ARG A 191 -5.87 17.31 -12.35
C ARG A 191 -5.73 16.61 -13.70
N PHE A 192 -6.66 15.76 -14.09
CA PHE A 192 -6.66 15.07 -15.39
C PHE A 192 -6.88 16.01 -16.59
N ALA A 193 -7.37 17.22 -16.36
CA ALA A 193 -7.49 18.24 -17.39
C ALA A 193 -6.14 18.85 -17.82
N LYS A 194 -5.09 18.68 -17.02
CA LYS A 194 -3.73 19.16 -17.31
C LYS A 194 -2.82 17.96 -17.53
N THR A 195 -2.77 17.49 -18.76
CA THR A 195 -1.95 16.37 -19.17
C THR A 195 -0.67 16.84 -19.83
N ARG A 196 0.46 16.30 -19.41
CA ARG A 196 1.73 16.28 -20.14
C ARG A 196 2.06 14.83 -20.42
N THR A 197 2.90 14.56 -21.39
CA THR A 197 3.41 13.24 -21.67
C THR A 197 4.92 13.20 -21.52
N GLU A 198 5.42 12.02 -21.16
CA GLU A 198 6.85 11.70 -21.06
C GLU A 198 7.07 10.37 -21.78
N GLU A 199 8.10 10.29 -22.62
CA GLU A 199 8.50 9.03 -23.27
C GLU A 199 9.24 8.17 -22.26
N ILE A 200 8.79 6.92 -22.12
CA ILE A 200 9.36 5.95 -21.19
C ILE A 200 9.70 4.65 -21.90
N GLU A 201 10.73 3.98 -21.40
CA GLU A 201 11.03 2.61 -21.76
C GLU A 201 10.10 1.67 -21.00
N VAL A 202 9.49 0.72 -21.70
CA VAL A 202 8.66 -0.36 -21.15
C VAL A 202 9.33 -1.69 -21.48
N ARG A 203 9.43 -2.56 -20.49
CA ARG A 203 10.01 -3.90 -20.63
C ARG A 203 9.03 -4.97 -20.19
N ARG A 204 9.22 -6.17 -20.70
CA ARG A 204 8.53 -7.35 -20.20
C ARG A 204 9.09 -7.78 -18.86
N LEU A 205 8.20 -8.15 -17.93
CA LEU A 205 8.61 -8.60 -16.60
C LEU A 205 9.40 -9.93 -16.66
N ASP A 206 9.00 -10.87 -17.52
CA ASP A 206 9.70 -12.16 -17.68
C ASP A 206 11.18 -12.01 -18.06
N GLY A 207 11.50 -11.02 -18.91
CA GLY A 207 12.87 -10.70 -19.29
C GLY A 207 13.73 -10.08 -18.18
N MET A 208 13.08 -9.53 -17.13
CA MET A 208 13.76 -8.91 -16.00
C MET A 208 14.03 -9.88 -14.85
N LEU A 209 13.25 -10.97 -14.72
CA LEU A 209 13.26 -11.82 -13.53
C LEU A 209 14.62 -12.43 -13.22
N ASP A 210 15.36 -12.91 -14.20
CA ASP A 210 16.68 -13.51 -13.97
C ASP A 210 17.66 -12.49 -13.35
N THR A 211 17.60 -11.24 -13.80
CA THR A 211 18.45 -10.17 -13.30
C THR A 211 18.08 -9.78 -11.88
N VAL A 212 16.78 -9.57 -11.60
CA VAL A 212 16.33 -9.05 -10.30
C VAL A 212 16.31 -10.11 -9.21
N LEU A 213 16.22 -11.39 -9.59
CA LEU A 213 16.28 -12.52 -8.66
C LEU A 213 17.71 -13.08 -8.49
N ALA A 214 18.69 -12.59 -9.26
CA ALA A 214 20.08 -13.07 -9.18
C ALA A 214 20.63 -12.99 -7.75
N GLY A 215 21.29 -14.06 -7.32
CA GLY A 215 21.88 -14.16 -5.97
C GLY A 215 20.89 -14.42 -4.83
N ILE A 216 19.62 -14.71 -5.13
CA ILE A 216 18.66 -15.18 -4.14
C ILE A 216 18.57 -16.69 -4.24
N ASP A 217 18.91 -17.41 -3.16
CA ASP A 217 18.71 -18.85 -3.07
C ASP A 217 17.21 -19.17 -2.95
N ALA A 218 16.73 -20.10 -3.78
CA ALA A 218 15.33 -20.52 -3.84
C ALA A 218 14.36 -19.32 -3.84
N PRO A 219 14.30 -18.52 -4.93
CA PRO A 219 13.49 -17.32 -4.99
C PRO A 219 12.01 -17.61 -4.72
N ARG A 220 11.41 -16.81 -3.85
CA ARG A 220 9.98 -16.81 -3.55
C ARG A 220 9.42 -15.40 -3.75
N PRO A 221 9.27 -14.96 -5.03
CA PRO A 221 8.90 -13.61 -5.33
C PRO A 221 7.41 -13.32 -5.08
N TYR A 222 7.12 -12.08 -4.71
CA TYR A 222 5.77 -11.51 -4.59
C TYR A 222 5.66 -10.30 -5.54
N LEU A 223 4.57 -10.19 -6.29
CA LEU A 223 4.34 -9.14 -7.28
C LEU A 223 3.33 -8.12 -6.76
N LYS A 224 3.70 -6.88 -6.55
CA LYS A 224 2.77 -5.76 -6.34
C LYS A 224 2.68 -4.92 -7.62
N MET A 225 1.48 -4.70 -8.10
CA MET A 225 1.16 -3.84 -9.23
C MET A 225 0.24 -2.71 -8.78
N ASP A 226 0.58 -1.49 -9.19
CA ASP A 226 -0.20 -0.26 -8.99
C ASP A 226 0.20 0.69 -10.12
N THR A 227 -0.22 0.35 -11.31
CA THR A 227 0.15 1.03 -12.54
C THR A 227 -0.98 1.84 -13.14
N GLN A 228 -1.95 2.15 -12.28
CA GLN A 228 -3.05 3.03 -12.60
C GLN A 228 -3.82 2.56 -13.85
N GLY A 229 -4.33 1.33 -13.73
CA GLY A 229 -5.16 0.65 -14.73
C GLY A 229 -4.39 -0.16 -15.77
N TYR A 230 -3.04 -0.20 -15.72
CA TYR A 230 -2.19 -0.96 -16.65
C TYR A 230 -1.71 -2.31 -16.08
N ASP A 231 -2.21 -2.72 -14.91
CA ASP A 231 -1.76 -3.90 -14.16
C ASP A 231 -1.86 -5.20 -14.95
N LEU A 232 -2.93 -5.40 -15.75
CA LEU A 232 -3.05 -6.60 -16.60
C LEU A 232 -1.98 -6.66 -17.70
N GLU A 233 -1.52 -5.53 -18.21
CA GLU A 233 -0.44 -5.48 -19.20
C GLU A 233 0.90 -5.86 -18.56
N VAL A 234 1.14 -5.41 -17.32
CA VAL A 234 2.29 -5.82 -16.52
C VAL A 234 2.25 -7.33 -16.26
N PHE A 235 1.10 -7.82 -15.80
CA PHE A 235 0.91 -9.25 -15.51
C PHE A 235 1.07 -10.13 -16.76
N ALA A 236 0.55 -9.68 -17.91
CA ALA A 236 0.77 -10.36 -19.18
C ALA A 236 2.25 -10.40 -19.59
N GLY A 237 3.03 -9.36 -19.25
CA GLY A 237 4.47 -9.33 -19.44
C GLY A 237 5.27 -10.32 -18.60
N ALA A 238 4.68 -10.86 -17.53
CA ALA A 238 5.28 -11.96 -16.78
C ALA A 238 5.22 -13.31 -17.54
N GLY A 239 4.30 -13.44 -18.52
CA GLY A 239 4.16 -14.64 -19.33
C GLY A 239 3.93 -15.89 -18.48
N GLU A 240 4.57 -17.00 -18.84
CA GLU A 240 4.53 -18.25 -18.07
C GLU A 240 5.27 -18.16 -16.73
N ARG A 241 6.19 -17.20 -16.61
CA ARG A 241 6.93 -16.94 -15.36
C ARG A 241 6.05 -16.33 -14.25
N ALA A 242 4.82 -15.93 -14.56
CA ALA A 242 3.82 -15.62 -13.54
C ALA A 242 3.61 -16.79 -12.54
N ALA A 243 3.92 -18.02 -12.96
CA ALA A 243 3.89 -19.21 -12.11
C ALA A 243 4.93 -19.20 -10.98
N GLU A 244 5.99 -18.39 -11.08
CA GLU A 244 7.03 -18.30 -10.06
C GLU A 244 6.61 -17.47 -8.84
N PHE A 245 5.62 -16.57 -8.99
CA PHE A 245 5.16 -15.73 -7.89
C PHE A 245 4.31 -16.53 -6.88
N VAL A 246 4.66 -16.41 -5.61
CA VAL A 246 3.90 -17.06 -4.51
C VAL A 246 2.63 -16.30 -4.14
N GLY A 247 2.58 -15.02 -4.48
CA GLY A 247 1.41 -14.16 -4.28
C GLY A 247 1.56 -12.84 -5.01
N MET A 248 0.49 -12.06 -4.98
CA MET A 248 0.45 -10.76 -5.65
C MET A 248 -0.53 -9.78 -4.98
N GLN A 249 -0.37 -8.51 -5.31
CA GLN A 249 -1.31 -7.43 -5.03
C GLN A 249 -1.50 -6.60 -6.29
N SER A 250 -2.75 -6.28 -6.63
CA SER A 250 -3.10 -5.42 -7.75
C SER A 250 -4.20 -4.44 -7.36
N GLU A 251 -4.13 -3.21 -7.87
CA GLU A 251 -5.21 -2.25 -7.74
C GLU A 251 -6.27 -2.53 -8.79
N VAL A 252 -7.49 -2.94 -8.35
CA VAL A 252 -8.57 -3.35 -9.25
C VAL A 252 -9.74 -2.35 -9.20
N ALA A 253 -10.17 -1.87 -10.38
CA ALA A 253 -11.14 -0.79 -10.51
C ALA A 253 -12.58 -1.30 -10.63
N THR A 254 -13.47 -0.83 -9.75
CA THR A 254 -14.91 -0.98 -9.93
C THR A 254 -15.46 0.10 -10.87
N LEU A 255 -14.86 1.28 -10.84
CA LEU A 255 -15.17 2.42 -11.69
C LEU A 255 -13.91 2.82 -12.45
N ARG A 256 -13.91 2.72 -13.77
CA ARG A 256 -12.74 2.97 -14.61
C ARG A 256 -12.33 4.44 -14.55
N LEU A 257 -11.15 4.73 -14.00
CA LEU A 257 -10.55 6.06 -14.03
C LEU A 257 -9.86 6.34 -15.36
N TYR A 258 -9.44 5.28 -16.05
CA TYR A 258 -8.70 5.34 -17.32
C TYR A 258 -9.44 4.59 -18.42
N GLU A 259 -9.34 5.08 -19.65
CA GLU A 259 -9.92 4.44 -20.83
C GLU A 259 -9.21 3.10 -21.09
N GLY A 260 -9.99 2.06 -21.39
CA GLY A 260 -9.45 0.74 -21.68
C GLY A 260 -8.97 -0.04 -20.44
N SER A 261 -8.91 0.57 -19.24
CA SER A 261 -8.57 -0.21 -18.05
C SER A 261 -9.59 -1.31 -17.77
N PRO A 262 -9.16 -2.49 -17.29
CA PRO A 262 -10.07 -3.58 -16.96
C PRO A 262 -10.97 -3.20 -15.78
N ARG A 263 -12.15 -3.80 -15.70
CA ARG A 263 -12.95 -3.78 -14.47
C ARG A 263 -12.45 -4.84 -13.51
N MET A 264 -12.71 -4.63 -12.21
CA MET A 264 -12.34 -5.54 -11.14
C MET A 264 -12.61 -7.02 -11.47
N GLY A 265 -13.83 -7.36 -11.94
CA GLY A 265 -14.15 -8.75 -12.27
C GLY A 265 -13.36 -9.31 -13.45
N GLU A 266 -13.04 -8.47 -14.45
CA GLU A 266 -12.21 -8.86 -15.60
C GLU A 266 -10.77 -9.13 -15.15
N ALA A 267 -10.21 -8.25 -14.31
CA ALA A 267 -8.85 -8.42 -13.80
C ALA A 267 -8.73 -9.65 -12.89
N ILE A 268 -9.65 -9.82 -11.95
CA ILE A 268 -9.66 -10.96 -11.02
C ILE A 268 -9.76 -12.28 -11.78
N ALA A 269 -10.65 -12.38 -12.79
CA ALA A 269 -10.79 -13.60 -13.59
C ALA A 269 -9.46 -14.03 -14.25
N VAL A 270 -8.70 -13.07 -14.81
CA VAL A 270 -7.38 -13.33 -15.39
C VAL A 270 -6.40 -13.85 -14.36
N TYR A 271 -6.39 -13.30 -13.15
CA TYR A 271 -5.50 -13.73 -12.08
C TYR A 271 -5.88 -15.12 -11.55
N GLU A 272 -7.18 -15.42 -11.41
CA GLU A 272 -7.71 -16.73 -11.01
C GLU A 272 -7.40 -17.81 -12.04
N GLU A 273 -7.55 -17.52 -13.34
CA GLU A 273 -7.15 -18.43 -14.43
C GLU A 273 -5.65 -18.80 -14.40
N ARG A 274 -4.82 -17.91 -13.83
CA ARG A 274 -3.38 -18.14 -13.63
C ARG A 274 -3.06 -18.73 -12.27
N GLY A 275 -4.09 -19.19 -11.51
CA GLY A 275 -3.96 -19.96 -10.26
C GLY A 275 -3.75 -19.11 -9.01
N PHE A 276 -4.15 -17.82 -9.01
CA PHE A 276 -4.17 -16.99 -7.82
C PHE A 276 -5.54 -17.00 -7.15
N GLU A 277 -5.58 -16.96 -5.83
CA GLU A 277 -6.79 -16.93 -5.02
C GLU A 277 -6.79 -15.69 -4.11
N ILE A 278 -7.97 -15.05 -3.99
CA ILE A 278 -8.11 -13.84 -3.18
C ILE A 278 -7.96 -14.18 -1.69
N THR A 279 -7.12 -13.42 -1.00
CA THR A 279 -6.99 -13.49 0.46
C THR A 279 -7.46 -12.21 1.15
N GLY A 280 -7.60 -11.11 0.42
CA GLY A 280 -8.13 -9.86 0.96
C GLY A 280 -8.44 -8.83 -0.11
N MET A 281 -9.44 -7.98 0.21
CA MET A 281 -9.88 -6.85 -0.61
C MET A 281 -9.98 -5.60 0.26
N TYR A 282 -9.24 -4.55 -0.07
CA TYR A 282 -9.14 -3.34 0.74
C TYR A 282 -9.49 -2.11 -0.10
N PRO A 283 -10.50 -1.30 0.28
CA PRO A 283 -10.86 -0.12 -0.50
C PRO A 283 -9.75 0.94 -0.45
N VAL A 284 -9.33 1.40 -1.64
CA VAL A 284 -8.34 2.47 -1.84
C VAL A 284 -9.01 3.83 -1.95
N SER A 285 -10.09 3.91 -2.69
CA SER A 285 -10.83 5.15 -2.89
C SER A 285 -12.34 4.94 -2.98
N ARG A 286 -13.11 5.96 -2.56
CA ARG A 286 -14.58 5.98 -2.59
C ARG A 286 -15.10 7.27 -3.21
N GLU A 287 -16.22 7.20 -3.91
CA GLU A 287 -16.98 8.39 -4.28
C GLU A 287 -17.59 9.03 -3.04
N GLU A 288 -17.51 10.36 -2.96
CA GLU A 288 -18.05 11.11 -1.84
C GLU A 288 -19.59 11.11 -1.85
N ALA A 289 -20.17 11.35 -3.01
CA ALA A 289 -21.61 11.50 -3.15
C ALA A 289 -22.41 10.20 -2.98
N THR A 290 -21.86 9.07 -3.39
CA THR A 290 -22.58 7.78 -3.44
C THR A 290 -22.04 6.74 -2.47
N GLY A 291 -20.82 6.95 -1.91
CA GLY A 291 -20.12 5.96 -1.10
C GLY A 291 -19.57 4.76 -1.88
N ARG A 292 -19.75 4.70 -3.22
CA ARG A 292 -19.23 3.59 -4.02
C ARG A 292 -17.73 3.53 -3.94
N VAL A 293 -17.18 2.32 -3.79
CA VAL A 293 -15.74 2.11 -3.92
C VAL A 293 -15.35 2.30 -5.38
N VAL A 294 -14.27 3.01 -5.63
CA VAL A 294 -13.72 3.23 -6.97
C VAL A 294 -12.69 2.16 -7.31
N GLU A 295 -11.81 1.87 -6.36
CA GLU A 295 -10.71 0.89 -6.49
C GLU A 295 -10.49 0.14 -5.20
N PHE A 296 -10.04 -1.10 -5.33
CA PHE A 296 -9.58 -1.96 -4.24
C PHE A 296 -8.15 -2.40 -4.47
N ASP A 297 -7.37 -2.47 -3.40
CA ASP A 297 -6.21 -3.35 -3.31
C ASP A 297 -6.70 -4.80 -3.19
N CYS A 298 -6.47 -5.61 -4.21
CA CYS A 298 -6.75 -7.04 -4.23
C CYS A 298 -5.46 -7.79 -3.91
N VAL A 299 -5.45 -8.50 -2.78
CA VAL A 299 -4.31 -9.31 -2.32
C VAL A 299 -4.62 -10.78 -2.60
N MET A 300 -3.70 -11.46 -3.25
CA MET A 300 -3.89 -12.84 -3.69
C MET A 300 -2.65 -13.69 -3.37
N VAL A 301 -2.85 -14.99 -3.22
CA VAL A 301 -1.79 -16.00 -3.15
C VAL A 301 -1.99 -17.03 -4.22
N ARG A 302 -0.92 -17.70 -4.64
CA ARG A 302 -1.04 -18.83 -5.56
C ARG A 302 -1.61 -20.04 -4.82
N ALA A 303 -2.67 -20.65 -5.37
CA ALA A 303 -3.37 -21.80 -4.79
C ALA A 303 -2.43 -22.97 -4.45
N THR A 304 -1.38 -23.15 -5.26
CA THR A 304 -0.37 -24.22 -5.08
C THR A 304 0.82 -23.79 -4.20
N ALA A 305 0.88 -22.54 -3.78
CA ALA A 305 1.96 -22.10 -2.89
C ALA A 305 1.77 -22.74 -1.49
N VAL A 306 2.80 -23.42 -1.02
CA VAL A 306 2.79 -24.04 0.31
C VAL A 306 3.29 -23.03 1.34
N PRO A 307 2.51 -22.74 2.40
CA PRO A 307 3.01 -21.93 3.51
C PRO A 307 4.19 -22.64 4.18
N ALA A 308 5.24 -21.89 4.47
CA ALA A 308 6.39 -22.41 5.20
C ALA A 308 6.10 -22.53 6.71
N ARG A 309 5.11 -21.75 7.19
CA ARG A 309 4.67 -21.74 8.58
C ARG A 309 3.14 -21.82 8.65
N THR A 310 2.63 -22.71 9.48
CA THR A 310 1.21 -22.86 9.79
C THR A 310 0.81 -22.02 11.01
#